data_d7ebb2ecae2efe41c037b9efba76d0c9
#
_entry.id   d7ebb2ecae2efe41c037b9efba76d0c9
#
_cell.length_a   1.000
_cell.length_b   1.000
_cell.length_c   1.000
_cell.angle_alpha   90.00
_cell.angle_beta   90.00
_cell.angle_gamma   90.00
#
_symmetry.space_group_name_H-M   'P 1'
#
loop_
_entity.id
_entity.type
_entity.pdbx_description
1 polymer ?
#
loop_
_entity_poly.entity_id
_entity_poly.type
_entity_poly.pdbx_seq_one_letter_code
_entity_poly.pdbx_strand_id
1 'polypeptide(L)'
;LPKAKLKLNQTVLFLNLDTRKGMLFITCAIIIFLISFSQLFAFNLQSNNDTSSIDADFFSNYKKTTISINGINVTMAIASTDEHRIRGLSGIEKMNENEGMLFLFDKPSKQGFWMNKMNFPIDIIWLDSNNKVVHIEKQLEPCKLFLACPVYNPEVDSLYVIELRSGFADDHSIKNDMIINFDVPTKIETND
;
A
#
# COMPACT_ATOMS: atom_id res chain seq x y z
N LEU A 1 25.61 59.76 55.87
CA LEU A 1 24.54 59.02 55.17
C LEU A 1 24.63 57.53 55.51
N PRO A 2 23.57 56.89 56.05
CA PRO A 2 23.68 55.54 56.60
C PRO A 2 23.46 54.48 55.52
N LYS A 3 24.27 53.44 55.63
CA LYS A 3 24.20 52.23 54.82
C LYS A 3 23.02 51.35 55.25
N ALA A 4 22.05 51.14 54.42
CA ALA A 4 21.01 50.15 54.64
C ALA A 4 21.55 48.73 54.45
N LYS A 5 21.53 47.93 55.50
CA LYS A 5 21.82 46.48 55.49
C LYS A 5 20.53 45.73 55.09
N LEU A 6 20.50 45.19 53.91
CA LEU A 6 19.45 44.24 53.48
C LEU A 6 19.68 42.92 54.21
N LYS A 7 18.81 42.56 55.15
CA LYS A 7 18.78 41.21 55.79
C LYS A 7 18.06 40.27 54.82
N LEU A 8 18.84 39.39 54.21
CA LEU A 8 18.30 38.27 53.48
C LEU A 8 17.89 37.16 54.48
N ASN A 9 16.59 36.96 54.65
CA ASN A 9 16.06 35.91 55.53
C ASN A 9 16.07 34.62 54.76
N GLN A 10 17.08 33.79 54.92
CA GLN A 10 17.13 32.42 54.42
C GLN A 10 16.28 31.53 55.35
N THR A 11 15.02 31.30 55.00
CA THR A 11 14.26 30.23 55.59
C THR A 11 14.71 28.91 54.95
N VAL A 12 15.68 28.26 55.54
CA VAL A 12 16.07 26.91 55.15
C VAL A 12 15.00 25.97 55.68
N LEU A 13 14.11 25.57 54.82
CA LEU A 13 13.12 24.52 55.11
C LEU A 13 13.88 23.19 55.21
N PHE A 14 14.21 22.77 56.41
CA PHE A 14 14.71 21.40 56.68
C PHE A 14 13.54 20.44 56.50
N LEU A 15 13.40 19.89 55.31
CA LEU A 15 12.61 18.70 55.08
C LEU A 15 13.38 17.51 55.71
N ASN A 16 13.06 17.21 56.97
CA ASN A 16 13.49 15.99 57.60
C ASN A 16 12.69 14.82 57.04
N LEU A 17 13.03 14.39 55.87
CA LEU A 17 12.49 13.20 55.23
C LEU A 17 13.15 11.99 55.93
N ASP A 18 12.37 11.29 56.73
CA ASP A 18 12.72 9.95 57.18
C ASP A 18 13.21 9.15 55.99
N THR A 19 14.50 8.87 55.89
CA THR A 19 15.17 8.35 54.70
C THR A 19 14.56 7.07 54.19
N ARG A 20 13.92 6.26 55.05
CA ARG A 20 13.18 5.04 54.65
C ARG A 20 11.85 5.33 53.94
N LYS A 21 11.11 6.35 54.37
CA LYS A 21 9.85 6.75 53.73
C LYS A 21 10.12 7.47 52.40
N GLY A 22 11.12 8.34 52.37
CA GLY A 22 11.54 9.04 51.13
C GLY A 22 11.96 8.06 50.00
N MET A 23 12.72 7.02 50.36
CA MET A 23 13.17 6.01 49.42
C MET A 23 11.97 5.16 48.90
N LEU A 24 10.99 4.89 49.73
CA LEU A 24 9.77 4.17 49.33
C LEU A 24 8.92 4.99 48.34
N PHE A 25 8.76 6.29 48.52
CA PHE A 25 8.06 7.18 47.59
C PHE A 25 8.76 7.30 46.25
N ILE A 26 10.08 7.39 46.25
CA ILE A 26 10.88 7.46 45.03
C ILE A 26 10.75 6.14 44.23
N THR A 27 10.84 4.99 44.90
CA THR A 27 10.66 3.68 44.22
C THR A 27 9.25 3.49 43.67
N CYS A 28 8.20 3.87 44.41
CA CYS A 28 6.83 3.85 43.89
C CYS A 28 6.64 4.77 42.68
N ALA A 29 7.20 5.98 42.71
CA ALA A 29 7.12 6.92 41.58
C ALA A 29 7.81 6.37 40.32
N ILE A 30 8.98 5.73 40.47
CA ILE A 30 9.70 5.10 39.36
C ILE A 30 8.90 3.92 38.80
N ILE A 31 8.29 3.08 39.64
CA ILE A 31 7.47 1.94 39.20
C ILE A 31 6.24 2.44 38.45
N ILE A 32 5.54 3.46 38.94
CA ILE A 32 4.39 4.06 38.25
C ILE A 32 4.80 4.66 36.90
N PHE A 33 5.94 5.33 36.85
CA PHE A 33 6.48 5.88 35.60
C PHE A 33 6.83 4.79 34.58
N LEU A 34 7.44 3.68 35.02
CA LEU A 34 7.77 2.53 34.17
C LEU A 34 6.52 1.82 33.64
N ILE A 35 5.49 1.69 34.49
CA ILE A 35 4.19 1.09 34.08
C ILE A 35 3.49 1.99 33.05
N SER A 36 3.42 3.31 33.29
CA SER A 36 2.82 4.25 32.34
C SER A 36 3.59 4.32 31.02
N PHE A 37 4.93 4.27 31.07
CA PHE A 37 5.78 4.24 29.88
C PHE A 37 5.59 2.94 29.06
N SER A 38 5.46 1.78 29.75
CA SER A 38 5.21 0.51 29.07
C SER A 38 3.82 0.47 28.38
N GLN A 39 2.80 1.10 28.97
CA GLN A 39 1.48 1.21 28.34
C GLN A 39 1.47 2.17 27.14
N LEU A 40 2.22 3.27 27.20
CA LEU A 40 2.41 4.16 26.05
C LEU A 40 3.16 3.44 24.90
N PHE A 41 4.13 2.61 25.22
CA PHE A 41 4.87 1.84 24.23
C PHE A 41 4.01 0.72 23.61
N ALA A 42 3.19 0.04 24.41
CA ALA A 42 2.25 -0.96 23.92
C ALA A 42 1.15 -0.34 23.03
N PHE A 43 0.67 0.86 23.36
CA PHE A 43 -0.29 1.58 22.52
C PHE A 43 0.26 1.98 21.16
N ASN A 44 1.54 2.36 21.07
CA ASN A 44 2.19 2.65 19.79
C ASN A 44 2.46 1.41 18.92
N LEU A 45 2.54 0.21 19.52
CA LEU A 45 2.67 -1.05 18.75
C LEU A 45 1.33 -1.53 18.19
N GLN A 46 0.21 -1.11 18.78
CA GLN A 46 -1.14 -1.49 18.31
C GLN A 46 -1.63 -0.64 17.12
N SER A 47 -1.02 0.53 16.89
CA SER A 47 -1.47 1.49 15.86
C SER A 47 -1.07 1.14 14.42
N ASN A 48 -0.29 0.07 14.18
CA ASN A 48 0.25 -0.22 12.85
C ASN A 48 -0.49 -1.35 12.11
N ASN A 49 -1.61 -1.88 12.64
CA ASN A 49 -2.30 -3.02 12.03
C ASN A 49 -3.58 -2.67 11.27
N ASP A 50 -4.04 -1.42 11.26
CA ASP A 50 -5.34 -1.07 10.68
C ASP A 50 -5.29 -0.74 9.19
N THR A 51 -4.09 -0.51 8.60
CA THR A 51 -3.96 -0.19 7.18
C THR A 51 -4.04 -1.43 6.28
N SER A 52 -3.78 -2.63 6.81
CA SER A 52 -3.82 -3.88 6.04
C SER A 52 -5.24 -4.40 5.76
N SER A 53 -6.25 -3.92 6.48
CA SER A 53 -7.61 -4.42 6.37
C SER A 53 -8.37 -3.84 5.17
N ILE A 54 -8.10 -2.59 4.77
CA ILE A 54 -8.81 -1.93 3.67
C ILE A 54 -8.39 -2.52 2.32
N ASP A 55 -7.09 -2.75 2.12
CA ASP A 55 -6.57 -3.32 0.87
C ASP A 55 -6.91 -4.80 0.73
N ALA A 56 -6.89 -5.56 1.84
CA ALA A 56 -7.33 -6.96 1.84
C ALA A 56 -8.82 -7.09 1.50
N ASP A 57 -9.67 -6.17 1.96
CA ASP A 57 -11.09 -6.13 1.64
C ASP A 57 -11.34 -5.76 0.17
N PHE A 58 -10.55 -4.86 -0.42
CA PHE A 58 -10.65 -4.52 -1.84
C PHE A 58 -10.54 -5.75 -2.73
N PHE A 59 -9.46 -6.52 -2.57
CA PHE A 59 -9.21 -7.72 -3.36
C PHE A 59 -10.16 -8.88 -3.03
N SER A 60 -10.87 -8.86 -1.88
CA SER A 60 -11.83 -9.90 -1.50
C SER A 60 -13.05 -9.94 -2.43
N ASN A 61 -13.41 -8.79 -3.00
CA ASN A 61 -14.57 -8.65 -3.90
C ASN A 61 -14.29 -9.07 -5.34
N TYR A 62 -13.03 -9.43 -5.67
CA TYR A 62 -12.66 -9.87 -7.01
C TYR A 62 -12.48 -11.39 -7.05
N LYS A 63 -12.89 -12.01 -8.15
CA LYS A 63 -12.42 -13.37 -8.46
C LYS A 63 -10.91 -13.29 -8.66
N LYS A 64 -10.20 -14.35 -8.27
CA LYS A 64 -8.73 -14.39 -8.34
C LYS A 64 -8.26 -15.55 -9.19
N THR A 65 -7.12 -15.36 -9.83
CA THR A 65 -6.34 -16.42 -10.47
C THR A 65 -4.88 -16.26 -10.12
N THR A 66 -4.09 -17.30 -10.30
CA THR A 66 -2.63 -17.21 -10.17
C THR A 66 -2.02 -17.38 -11.55
N ILE A 67 -1.16 -16.46 -11.94
CA ILE A 67 -0.38 -16.55 -13.17
C ILE A 67 1.10 -16.72 -12.84
N SER A 68 1.81 -17.48 -13.67
CA SER A 68 3.25 -17.63 -13.53
C SER A 68 3.97 -16.77 -14.56
N ILE A 69 4.75 -15.79 -14.08
CA ILE A 69 5.54 -14.89 -14.92
C ILE A 69 7.01 -15.15 -14.63
N ASN A 70 7.74 -15.72 -15.58
CA ASN A 70 9.16 -16.10 -15.41
C ASN A 70 9.43 -16.91 -14.13
N GLY A 71 8.52 -17.84 -13.79
CA GLY A 71 8.63 -18.70 -12.61
C GLY A 71 8.17 -18.05 -11.30
N ILE A 72 7.73 -16.81 -11.32
CA ILE A 72 7.14 -16.13 -10.17
C ILE A 72 5.62 -16.24 -10.23
N ASN A 73 5.02 -16.77 -9.18
CA ASN A 73 3.57 -16.86 -9.06
C ASN A 73 3.01 -15.55 -8.52
N VAL A 74 2.10 -14.95 -9.28
CA VAL A 74 1.41 -13.70 -8.93
C VAL A 74 -0.07 -13.97 -8.82
N THR A 75 -0.68 -13.54 -7.72
CA THR A 75 -2.13 -13.61 -7.51
C THR A 75 -2.79 -12.39 -8.16
N MET A 76 -3.63 -12.61 -9.15
CA MET A 76 -4.29 -11.57 -9.93
C MET A 76 -5.76 -11.45 -9.54
N ALA A 77 -6.20 -10.25 -9.17
CA ALA A 77 -7.61 -9.90 -9.14
C ALA A 77 -8.14 -9.76 -10.57
N ILE A 78 -9.29 -10.33 -10.88
CA ILE A 78 -9.82 -10.35 -12.24
C ILE A 78 -10.83 -9.21 -12.46
N ALA A 79 -10.50 -8.29 -13.36
CA ALA A 79 -11.37 -7.22 -13.82
C ALA A 79 -12.02 -7.61 -15.16
N SER A 80 -13.22 -8.23 -15.12
CA SER A 80 -13.94 -8.72 -16.30
C SER A 80 -15.24 -7.99 -16.59
N THR A 81 -15.72 -7.14 -15.68
CA THR A 81 -16.90 -6.27 -15.89
C THR A 81 -16.45 -4.84 -16.17
N ASP A 82 -17.31 -4.04 -16.81
CA ASP A 82 -17.00 -2.63 -17.06
C ASP A 82 -16.74 -1.85 -15.78
N GLU A 83 -17.48 -2.12 -14.72
CA GLU A 83 -17.26 -1.51 -13.40
C GLU A 83 -15.88 -1.84 -12.86
N HIS A 84 -15.48 -3.11 -12.89
CA HIS A 84 -14.15 -3.52 -12.42
C HIS A 84 -13.04 -2.94 -13.28
N ARG A 85 -13.22 -2.89 -14.62
CA ARG A 85 -12.24 -2.30 -15.54
C ARG A 85 -12.07 -0.79 -15.32
N ILE A 86 -13.18 -0.06 -15.11
CA ILE A 86 -13.14 1.38 -14.84
C ILE A 86 -12.50 1.68 -13.48
N ARG A 87 -12.80 0.87 -12.49
CA ARG A 87 -12.23 1.03 -11.15
C ARG A 87 -10.73 0.71 -11.13
N GLY A 88 -10.31 -0.41 -11.72
CA GLY A 88 -8.92 -0.86 -11.68
C GLY A 88 -8.39 -0.89 -10.24
N LEU A 89 -7.16 -0.45 -10.05
CA LEU A 89 -6.49 -0.30 -8.75
C LEU A 89 -6.72 1.08 -8.09
N SER A 90 -7.66 1.89 -8.61
CA SER A 90 -7.91 3.23 -8.06
C SER A 90 -8.35 3.17 -6.59
N GLY A 91 -7.76 4.00 -5.76
CA GLY A 91 -8.09 4.15 -4.34
C GLY A 91 -7.49 3.11 -3.41
N ILE A 92 -6.70 2.15 -3.93
CA ILE A 92 -5.91 1.22 -3.09
C ILE A 92 -4.70 1.95 -2.54
N GLU A 93 -4.38 1.75 -1.25
CA GLU A 93 -3.24 2.38 -0.60
C GLU A 93 -1.92 1.72 -0.97
N LYS A 94 -1.93 0.39 -1.12
CA LYS A 94 -0.75 -0.41 -1.47
C LYS A 94 -1.15 -1.75 -2.09
N MET A 95 -0.21 -2.36 -2.79
CA MET A 95 -0.32 -3.70 -3.37
C MET A 95 0.91 -4.52 -2.96
N ASN A 96 0.71 -5.81 -2.63
CA ASN A 96 1.82 -6.68 -2.29
C ASN A 96 2.66 -7.03 -3.53
N GLU A 97 3.89 -7.47 -3.33
CA GLU A 97 4.82 -7.78 -4.42
C GLU A 97 4.33 -8.89 -5.36
N ASN A 98 3.56 -9.86 -4.82
CA ASN A 98 3.02 -10.99 -5.56
C ASN A 98 1.52 -10.86 -5.85
N GLU A 99 1.03 -9.62 -5.92
CA GLU A 99 -0.35 -9.30 -6.29
C GLU A 99 -0.38 -8.43 -7.53
N GLY A 100 -1.52 -8.44 -8.23
CA GLY A 100 -1.76 -7.63 -9.39
C GLY A 100 -3.22 -7.66 -9.81
N MET A 101 -3.52 -7.00 -10.94
CA MET A 101 -4.84 -7.05 -11.54
C MET A 101 -4.74 -7.51 -13.00
N LEU A 102 -5.61 -8.43 -13.38
CA LEU A 102 -5.76 -8.95 -14.73
C LEU A 102 -7.08 -8.45 -15.32
N PHE A 103 -6.99 -7.64 -16.36
CA PHE A 103 -8.13 -7.14 -17.11
C PHE A 103 -8.42 -8.07 -18.29
N LEU A 104 -9.65 -8.51 -18.39
CA LEU A 104 -10.16 -9.34 -19.47
C LEU A 104 -11.10 -8.52 -20.34
N PHE A 105 -10.86 -8.47 -21.64
CA PHE A 105 -11.74 -7.80 -22.60
C PHE A 105 -12.40 -8.80 -23.52
N ASP A 106 -13.60 -8.47 -24.05
CA ASP A 106 -14.39 -9.37 -24.91
C ASP A 106 -13.82 -9.48 -26.32
N LYS A 107 -13.09 -8.46 -26.76
CA LYS A 107 -12.47 -8.38 -28.09
C LYS A 107 -11.20 -7.56 -28.05
N PRO A 108 -10.22 -7.87 -28.91
CA PRO A 108 -9.00 -7.07 -29.03
C PRO A 108 -9.32 -5.63 -29.44
N SER A 109 -8.66 -4.68 -28.79
CA SER A 109 -8.62 -3.26 -29.17
C SER A 109 -7.43 -2.55 -28.50
N LYS A 110 -7.20 -1.30 -28.84
CA LYS A 110 -6.19 -0.45 -28.17
C LYS A 110 -6.74 -0.02 -26.82
N GLN A 111 -6.53 -0.87 -25.80
CA GLN A 111 -7.04 -0.65 -24.45
C GLN A 111 -6.26 0.45 -23.75
N GLY A 112 -6.92 1.62 -23.54
CA GLY A 112 -6.30 2.76 -22.86
C GLY A 112 -6.39 2.65 -21.34
N PHE A 113 -5.30 3.00 -20.66
CA PHE A 113 -5.19 3.01 -19.20
C PHE A 113 -4.71 4.36 -18.70
N TRP A 114 -5.07 4.71 -17.49
CA TRP A 114 -4.70 5.96 -16.84
C TRP A 114 -4.38 5.74 -15.37
N MET A 115 -3.59 6.64 -14.79
CA MET A 115 -3.15 6.59 -13.40
C MET A 115 -4.04 7.44 -12.46
N ASN A 116 -5.34 7.57 -12.82
CA ASN A 116 -6.28 8.39 -12.06
C ASN A 116 -6.63 7.75 -10.71
N LYS A 117 -6.51 8.54 -9.63
CA LYS A 117 -6.76 8.10 -8.25
C LYS A 117 -5.87 6.93 -7.79
N MET A 118 -4.73 6.74 -8.43
CA MET A 118 -3.71 5.83 -7.96
C MET A 118 -2.92 6.45 -6.80
N ASN A 119 -2.53 5.64 -5.81
CA ASN A 119 -1.74 6.07 -4.66
C ASN A 119 -0.27 5.63 -4.75
N PHE A 120 0.05 4.72 -5.66
CA PHE A 120 1.41 4.20 -5.88
C PHE A 120 1.68 3.99 -7.37
N PRO A 121 2.95 3.98 -7.78
CA PRO A 121 3.33 3.71 -9.17
C PRO A 121 3.17 2.23 -9.52
N ILE A 122 2.89 1.94 -10.81
CA ILE A 122 2.71 0.58 -11.33
C ILE A 122 3.40 0.39 -12.69
N ASP A 123 3.56 -0.88 -13.06
CA ASP A 123 3.85 -1.31 -14.43
C ASP A 123 2.56 -1.83 -15.06
N ILE A 124 2.32 -1.50 -16.34
CA ILE A 124 1.18 -1.99 -17.12
C ILE A 124 1.70 -2.77 -18.33
N ILE A 125 1.16 -3.97 -18.53
CA ILE A 125 1.59 -4.91 -19.57
C ILE A 125 0.39 -5.29 -20.40
N TRP A 126 0.41 -5.00 -21.70
CA TRP A 126 -0.63 -5.38 -22.65
C TRP A 126 -0.28 -6.69 -23.35
N LEU A 127 -1.26 -7.56 -23.50
CA LEU A 127 -1.12 -8.88 -24.10
C LEU A 127 -2.13 -9.07 -25.24
N ASP A 128 -1.71 -9.71 -26.31
CA ASP A 128 -2.61 -10.11 -27.38
C ASP A 128 -3.45 -11.35 -27.00
N SER A 129 -4.26 -11.84 -27.96
CA SER A 129 -5.09 -13.05 -27.77
C SER A 129 -4.30 -14.35 -27.59
N ASN A 130 -2.99 -14.35 -27.84
CA ASN A 130 -2.09 -15.49 -27.65
C ASN A 130 -1.26 -15.33 -26.35
N ASN A 131 -1.66 -14.43 -25.45
CA ASN A 131 -0.95 -14.07 -24.23
C ASN A 131 0.48 -13.55 -24.47
N LYS A 132 0.74 -13.02 -25.69
CA LYS A 132 2.02 -12.44 -26.04
C LYS A 132 2.05 -10.96 -25.63
N VAL A 133 3.10 -10.52 -24.96
CA VAL A 133 3.34 -9.14 -24.58
C VAL A 133 3.50 -8.29 -25.84
N VAL A 134 2.63 -7.31 -26.03
CA VAL A 134 2.63 -6.40 -27.18
C VAL A 134 3.04 -4.98 -26.83
N HIS A 135 2.90 -4.60 -25.57
CA HIS A 135 3.30 -3.28 -25.08
C HIS A 135 3.55 -3.31 -23.57
N ILE A 136 4.46 -2.48 -23.07
CA ILE A 136 4.76 -2.33 -21.65
C ILE A 136 4.97 -0.85 -21.37
N GLU A 137 4.26 -0.35 -20.37
CA GLU A 137 4.57 0.92 -19.70
C GLU A 137 5.10 0.61 -18.29
N LYS A 138 6.20 1.25 -17.92
CA LYS A 138 6.92 0.96 -16.67
C LYS A 138 6.93 2.16 -15.75
N GLN A 139 6.84 1.89 -14.44
CA GLN A 139 7.01 2.88 -13.38
C GLN A 139 6.14 4.11 -13.57
N LEU A 140 4.88 3.88 -13.97
CA LEU A 140 3.91 4.94 -14.17
C LEU A 140 3.51 5.55 -12.84
N GLU A 141 3.78 6.84 -12.67
CA GLU A 141 3.47 7.59 -11.47
C GLU A 141 1.98 7.93 -11.36
N PRO A 142 1.44 7.97 -10.14
CA PRO A 142 0.08 8.43 -9.89
C PRO A 142 -0.19 9.79 -10.51
N CYS A 143 -1.35 9.97 -11.13
CA CYS A 143 -1.76 11.23 -11.71
C CYS A 143 -2.20 12.21 -10.62
N LYS A 144 -1.52 13.35 -10.51
CA LYS A 144 -1.78 14.38 -9.49
C LYS A 144 -2.94 15.31 -9.85
N LEU A 145 -3.30 15.40 -11.13
CA LEU A 145 -4.32 16.35 -11.63
C LEU A 145 -5.35 15.58 -12.46
N PHE A 146 -6.53 15.37 -11.91
CA PHE A 146 -7.62 14.64 -12.55
C PHE A 146 -7.92 15.07 -14.01
N LEU A 147 -7.93 16.38 -14.28
CA LEU A 147 -8.22 16.93 -15.61
C LEU A 147 -7.07 16.80 -16.62
N ALA A 148 -5.91 16.34 -16.20
CA ALA A 148 -4.71 16.26 -17.02
C ALA A 148 -4.02 14.87 -16.91
N CYS A 149 -4.77 13.83 -16.53
CA CYS A 149 -4.26 12.47 -16.52
C CYS A 149 -3.98 11.98 -17.95
N PRO A 150 -2.74 11.62 -18.29
CA PRO A 150 -2.47 11.00 -19.57
C PRO A 150 -3.16 9.63 -19.67
N VAL A 151 -3.54 9.27 -20.89
CA VAL A 151 -4.00 7.92 -21.22
C VAL A 151 -2.86 7.22 -21.94
N TYR A 152 -2.46 6.08 -21.43
CA TYR A 152 -1.44 5.20 -22.00
C TYR A 152 -2.15 4.19 -22.89
N ASN A 153 -1.77 4.11 -24.15
CA ASN A 153 -2.39 3.23 -25.13
C ASN A 153 -1.31 2.41 -25.84
N PRO A 154 -1.53 1.11 -26.06
CA PRO A 154 -0.66 0.34 -26.94
C PRO A 154 -0.86 0.78 -28.40
N GLU A 155 0.17 0.62 -29.22
CA GLU A 155 0.06 0.88 -30.66
C GLU A 155 -0.72 -0.22 -31.40
N VAL A 156 -0.76 -1.43 -30.83
CA VAL A 156 -1.42 -2.62 -31.36
C VAL A 156 -2.59 -3.05 -30.44
N ASP A 157 -3.50 -3.84 -30.99
CA ASP A 157 -4.62 -4.34 -30.23
C ASP A 157 -4.19 -5.34 -29.15
N SER A 158 -4.81 -5.25 -27.97
CA SER A 158 -4.62 -6.15 -26.84
C SER A 158 -5.94 -6.72 -26.39
N LEU A 159 -5.94 -7.95 -25.89
CA LEU A 159 -7.11 -8.64 -25.33
C LEU A 159 -7.06 -8.70 -23.81
N TYR A 160 -5.86 -8.70 -23.25
CA TYR A 160 -5.61 -8.74 -21.80
C TYR A 160 -4.66 -7.62 -21.40
N VAL A 161 -4.81 -7.14 -20.17
CA VAL A 161 -3.88 -6.18 -19.58
C VAL A 161 -3.58 -6.61 -18.15
N ILE A 162 -2.32 -6.48 -17.76
CA ILE A 162 -1.85 -6.82 -16.43
C ILE A 162 -1.30 -5.56 -15.77
N GLU A 163 -1.79 -5.21 -14.59
CA GLU A 163 -1.21 -4.20 -13.71
C GLU A 163 -0.44 -4.88 -12.58
N LEU A 164 0.81 -4.46 -12.37
CA LEU A 164 1.73 -4.99 -11.37
C LEU A 164 2.42 -3.84 -10.63
N ARG A 165 3.03 -4.12 -9.48
CA ARG A 165 3.83 -3.11 -8.79
C ARG A 165 4.90 -2.52 -9.72
N SER A 166 5.23 -1.26 -9.49
CA SER A 166 6.31 -0.58 -10.20
C SER A 166 7.63 -1.35 -10.10
N GLY A 167 8.34 -1.46 -11.23
CA GLY A 167 9.61 -2.16 -11.37
C GLY A 167 9.50 -3.67 -11.54
N PHE A 168 8.30 -4.27 -11.45
CA PHE A 168 8.12 -5.72 -11.62
C PHE A 168 8.61 -6.20 -13.00
N ALA A 169 8.32 -5.43 -14.05
CA ALA A 169 8.73 -5.77 -15.40
C ALA A 169 10.26 -5.82 -15.57
N ASP A 170 10.97 -4.89 -14.93
CA ASP A 170 12.44 -4.87 -14.96
C ASP A 170 13.04 -5.97 -14.08
N ASP A 171 12.56 -6.13 -12.84
CA ASP A 171 13.03 -7.15 -11.91
C ASP A 171 12.92 -8.58 -12.47
N HIS A 172 11.88 -8.81 -13.28
CA HIS A 172 11.60 -10.13 -13.87
C HIS A 172 11.86 -10.19 -15.38
N SER A 173 12.58 -9.20 -15.93
CA SER A 173 13.02 -9.17 -17.35
C SER A 173 11.86 -9.36 -18.33
N ILE A 174 10.69 -8.79 -18.06
CA ILE A 174 9.54 -8.84 -18.96
C ILE A 174 9.79 -7.88 -20.14
N LYS A 175 9.53 -8.35 -21.33
CA LYS A 175 9.75 -7.60 -22.59
C LYS A 175 8.74 -7.98 -23.65
N ASN A 176 8.62 -7.14 -24.66
CA ASN A 176 7.77 -7.41 -25.83
C ASN A 176 8.11 -8.76 -26.46
N ASP A 177 7.12 -9.39 -27.07
CA ASP A 177 7.13 -10.71 -27.68
C ASP A 177 7.26 -11.90 -26.70
N MET A 178 7.37 -11.66 -25.38
CA MET A 178 7.33 -12.70 -24.38
C MET A 178 5.89 -13.26 -24.24
N ILE A 179 5.76 -14.57 -24.03
CA ILE A 179 4.47 -15.23 -23.77
C ILE A 179 4.33 -15.40 -22.25
N ILE A 180 3.23 -14.87 -21.69
CA ILE A 180 2.86 -15.07 -20.29
C ILE A 180 1.71 -16.08 -20.27
N ASN A 181 2.00 -17.32 -19.85
CA ASN A 181 1.01 -18.39 -19.84
C ASN A 181 0.10 -18.28 -18.61
N PHE A 182 -1.18 -18.20 -18.85
CA PHE A 182 -2.23 -18.31 -17.84
C PHE A 182 -3.51 -18.88 -18.46
N ASP A 183 -4.27 -19.58 -17.66
CA ASP A 183 -5.60 -20.00 -18.05
C ASP A 183 -6.57 -18.83 -17.82
N VAL A 184 -7.19 -18.39 -18.91
CA VAL A 184 -8.30 -17.43 -18.80
C VAL A 184 -9.44 -18.15 -18.09
N PRO A 185 -9.92 -17.67 -16.93
CA PRO A 185 -11.10 -18.27 -16.30
C PRO A 185 -12.24 -18.27 -17.32
N THR A 186 -12.65 -19.45 -17.74
CA THR A 186 -13.78 -19.64 -18.66
C THR A 186 -14.94 -18.77 -18.20
N LYS A 187 -15.55 -18.05 -19.15
CA LYS A 187 -16.63 -17.07 -19.00
C LYS A 187 -17.34 -17.16 -17.66
N ILE A 188 -17.24 -16.08 -16.90
CA ILE A 188 -18.05 -15.90 -15.71
C ILE A 188 -19.49 -15.86 -16.20
N GLU A 189 -20.26 -16.95 -15.98
CA GLU A 189 -21.69 -16.91 -16.14
C GLU A 189 -22.20 -15.73 -15.30
N THR A 190 -22.72 -14.73 -15.99
CA THR A 190 -23.49 -13.66 -15.36
C THR A 190 -24.76 -14.35 -14.85
N ASN A 191 -24.79 -14.62 -13.54
CA ASN A 191 -26.06 -14.90 -12.89
C ASN A 191 -26.81 -13.56 -12.89
N ASP A 192 -27.71 -13.43 -13.87
CA ASP A 192 -28.77 -12.43 -13.89
C ASP A 192 -29.72 -12.59 -12.70
#